data_ca5e8882e02d98dfc782d73ec0884e31
#
_entry.id   ca5e8882e02d98dfc782d73ec0884e31
#
_cell.length_a   1.000
_cell.length_b   1.000
_cell.length_c   1.000
_cell.angle_alpha   90.00
_cell.angle_beta   90.00
_cell.angle_gamma   90.00
#
_symmetry.space_group_name_H-M   'P 1'
#
loop_
_entity.id
_entity.type
_entity.pdbx_description
1 polymer ?
#
loop_
_entity_poly.entity_id
_entity_poly.type
_entity_poly.pdbx_seq_one_letter_code
_entity_poly.pdbx_strand_id
1 'polypeptide(L)'
;VRGILRDAVAGLTRTSRTPTRTPLPGGLEYSPRLDGDADPGEIVWAWVPYEDDPSKGKDRPVLVIGRDGTRLRGLMLTSKDHSRDAALEARRGRVWMDIGSGAWDSQRRPSEVRLDRVLSLDASAVRREGAIVDRALFDRVAAELRRTQP
;
A
#
# COMPACT_ATOMS: atom_id res chain seq x y z
N VAL A 1 -0.56 -17.52 15.60
CA VAL A 1 -1.12 -17.82 16.10
C VAL A 1 -1.58 -18.10 16.17
N ARG A 2 -1.02 -17.33 15.75
CA ARG A 2 -1.65 -17.65 16.15
C ARG A 2 -2.04 -18.01 16.07
N GLY A 3 -1.94 -17.97 15.45
CA GLY A 3 -2.34 -18.36 15.64
C GLY A 3 -2.88 -18.83 15.31
N ILE A 4 -2.74 -18.45 14.82
CA ILE A 4 -3.41 -19.01 14.93
C ILE A 4 -3.98 -19.39 14.98
N LEU A 5 -3.57 -18.81 14.48
CA LEU A 5 -4.31 -19.31 14.83
C LEU A 5 -4.87 -19.40 15.08
N ARG A 6 -4.78 -19.02 14.76
CA ARG A 6 -5.52 -19.26 15.21
C ARG A 6 -6.16 -19.48 15.20
N ASP A 7 -5.87 -19.15 14.54
CA ASP A 7 -6.60 -19.51 14.74
C ASP A 7 -7.08 -19.94 14.56
N ALA A 8 -7.05 -19.75 14.20
CA ALA A 8 -7.51 -20.22 14.23
C ALA A 8 -7.97 -20.53 14.21
N VAL A 9 -8.05 -20.42 13.99
CA VAL A 9 -8.64 -20.79 14.15
C VAL A 9 -9.20 -21.06 14.14
N ALA A 10 -9.16 -20.75 14.00
CA ALA A 10 -9.75 -20.99 14.01
C ALA A 10 -10.30 -21.33 13.81
N GLY A 11 -10.48 -21.32 13.61
CA GLY A 11 -10.88 -21.53 13.33
C GLY A 11 -11.57 -21.93 12.87
N LEU A 12 -11.82 -22.22 12.72
CA LEU A 12 -12.46 -22.48 12.15
C LEU A 12 -13.17 -22.71 11.76
N THR A 13 -13.19 -22.56 11.92
CA THR A 13 -13.85 -22.65 11.23
C THR A 13 -14.28 -22.15 10.63
N ARG A 14 -14.02 -21.71 10.30
CA ARG A 14 -14.51 -20.96 9.53
C ARG A 14 -14.63 -21.36 8.33
N THR A 15 -15.31 -21.54 8.02
CA THR A 15 -15.64 -21.90 6.86
C THR A 15 -15.83 -20.98 5.87
N SER A 16 -15.39 -19.97 5.94
CA SER A 16 -15.65 -18.99 5.05
C SER A 16 -15.21 -19.26 3.72
N ARG A 17 -15.88 -18.82 2.84
CA ARG A 17 -15.56 -18.96 1.52
C ARG A 17 -15.00 -17.75 0.97
N THR A 18 -14.64 -16.86 1.79
CA THR A 18 -13.87 -15.73 1.31
C THR A 18 -12.59 -16.25 0.71
N PRO A 19 -12.09 -15.62 -0.35
CA PRO A 19 -10.81 -15.97 -0.90
C PRO A 19 -9.76 -15.96 0.20
N THR A 20 -8.83 -16.85 0.10
CA THR A 20 -7.79 -16.97 1.08
C THR A 20 -7.01 -15.67 1.17
N ARG A 21 -7.01 -15.08 2.31
CA ARG A 21 -6.13 -13.99 2.61
C ARG A 21 -4.88 -14.60 3.17
N THR A 22 -3.73 -14.14 2.69
CA THR A 22 -2.45 -14.56 3.22
C THR A 22 -1.85 -13.35 3.95
N PRO A 23 -2.02 -13.27 5.27
CA PRO A 23 -1.42 -12.16 6.00
C PRO A 23 0.09 -12.23 5.86
N LEU A 24 0.70 -11.06 5.72
CA LEU A 24 2.14 -10.94 5.69
C LEU A 24 2.61 -10.40 7.04
N PRO A 25 3.87 -10.65 7.44
CA PRO A 25 4.39 -10.12 8.69
C PRO A 25 4.22 -8.61 8.77
N GLY A 26 3.94 -8.09 9.98
CA GLY A 26 3.77 -6.66 10.18
C GLY A 26 2.40 -6.11 9.81
N GLY A 27 1.40 -6.98 9.65
CA GLY A 27 0.04 -6.54 9.31
C GLY A 27 -0.16 -6.26 7.84
N LEU A 28 0.80 -6.64 7.00
CA LEU A 28 0.66 -6.51 5.56
C LEU A 28 -0.21 -7.63 5.01
N GLU A 29 -0.86 -7.37 3.92
CA GLU A 29 -1.77 -8.33 3.29
C GLU A 29 -1.70 -8.16 1.79
N TYR A 30 -1.76 -9.27 1.06
CA TYR A 30 -1.88 -9.23 -0.40
C TYR A 30 -3.11 -10.05 -0.78
N SER A 31 -4.17 -9.35 -1.17
CA SER A 31 -5.44 -10.00 -1.52
C SER A 31 -6.21 -9.18 -2.56
N PRO A 32 -5.57 -8.85 -3.70
CA PRO A 32 -6.22 -8.01 -4.70
C PRO A 32 -7.39 -8.72 -5.35
N ARG A 33 -8.45 -7.96 -5.67
CA ARG A 33 -9.64 -8.48 -6.34
C ARG A 33 -10.23 -7.40 -7.21
N LEU A 34 -10.72 -7.78 -8.38
CA LEU A 34 -11.41 -6.83 -9.26
C LEU A 34 -12.90 -6.84 -8.91
N ASP A 35 -13.25 -6.25 -7.78
CA ASP A 35 -14.61 -6.29 -7.25
C ASP A 35 -15.20 -4.91 -6.98
N GLY A 36 -14.53 -3.85 -7.40
CA GLY A 36 -15.00 -2.48 -7.17
C GLY A 36 -14.58 -1.88 -5.85
N ASP A 37 -14.06 -2.68 -4.93
CA ASP A 37 -13.56 -2.20 -3.65
C ASP A 37 -12.03 -2.18 -3.65
N ALA A 38 -11.45 -1.31 -2.85
CA ALA A 38 -10.01 -1.25 -2.72
C ALA A 38 -9.53 -2.38 -1.81
N ASP A 39 -8.63 -3.20 -2.31
CA ASP A 39 -8.08 -4.33 -1.56
C ASP A 39 -6.56 -4.25 -1.50
N PRO A 40 -5.93 -4.83 -0.46
CA PRO A 40 -4.47 -4.88 -0.40
C PRO A 40 -3.87 -5.56 -1.62
N GLY A 41 -2.84 -4.96 -2.19
CA GLY A 41 -2.24 -5.40 -3.44
C GLY A 41 -2.71 -4.61 -4.65
N GLU A 42 -3.57 -3.61 -4.42
CA GLU A 42 -4.07 -2.74 -5.49
C GLU A 42 -3.52 -1.33 -5.31
N ILE A 43 -3.26 -0.66 -6.42
CA ILE A 43 -2.99 0.77 -6.41
C ILE A 43 -4.29 1.47 -6.74
N VAL A 44 -4.70 2.40 -5.88
CA VAL A 44 -5.93 3.16 -6.02
C VAL A 44 -5.60 4.65 -5.97
N TRP A 45 -6.51 5.47 -6.48
CA TRP A 45 -6.35 6.92 -6.38
C TRP A 45 -7.15 7.42 -5.19
N ALA A 46 -6.48 8.22 -4.35
CA ALA A 46 -7.09 8.75 -3.13
C ALA A 46 -6.51 10.12 -2.82
N TRP A 47 -7.28 10.91 -2.07
CA TRP A 47 -6.80 12.17 -1.56
C TRP A 47 -5.79 11.90 -0.46
N VAL A 48 -4.58 12.47 -0.61
CA VAL A 48 -3.50 12.33 0.38
C VAL A 48 -3.18 13.71 0.94
N PRO A 49 -3.37 13.91 2.25
CA PRO A 49 -3.02 15.20 2.87
C PRO A 49 -1.51 15.45 2.80
N TYR A 50 -1.12 16.72 2.67
CA TYR A 50 0.28 17.08 2.76
C TYR A 50 0.77 16.91 4.20
N GLU A 51 2.02 16.49 4.37
CA GLU A 51 2.60 16.29 5.69
C GLU A 51 2.68 17.59 6.47
N ASP A 52 3.06 18.67 5.80
CA ASP A 52 3.29 19.96 6.44
C ASP A 52 2.01 20.79 6.59
N ASP A 53 0.94 20.41 5.91
CA ASP A 53 -0.34 21.11 6.03
C ASP A 53 -1.49 20.13 5.73
N PRO A 54 -1.95 19.36 6.73
CA PRO A 54 -2.99 18.35 6.51
C PRO A 54 -4.36 18.91 6.07
N SER A 55 -4.55 20.24 6.14
CA SER A 55 -5.78 20.84 5.63
C SER A 55 -5.79 20.89 4.10
N LYS A 56 -4.65 20.66 3.47
CA LYS A 56 -4.47 20.62 2.02
C LYS A 56 -3.93 19.28 1.61
N GLY A 57 -4.03 18.96 0.35
CA GLY A 57 -3.54 17.69 -0.16
C GLY A 57 -3.72 17.59 -1.65
N LYS A 58 -3.60 16.37 -2.14
CA LYS A 58 -3.64 16.12 -3.58
C LYS A 58 -4.08 14.68 -3.81
N ASP A 59 -4.78 14.44 -4.90
CA ASP A 59 -5.06 13.07 -5.32
C ASP A 59 -3.75 12.44 -5.77
N ARG A 60 -3.49 11.25 -5.26
CA ARG A 60 -2.29 10.47 -5.60
C ARG A 60 -2.64 9.01 -5.71
N PRO A 61 -1.87 8.25 -6.50
CA PRO A 61 -1.96 6.81 -6.43
C PRO A 61 -1.42 6.34 -5.08
N VAL A 62 -2.06 5.34 -4.50
CA VAL A 62 -1.67 4.76 -3.21
C VAL A 62 -1.69 3.24 -3.35
N LEU A 63 -0.59 2.60 -3.00
CA LEU A 63 -0.55 1.15 -2.92
C LEU A 63 -1.14 0.72 -1.59
N VAL A 64 -2.23 -0.02 -1.64
CA VAL A 64 -2.86 -0.54 -0.43
C VAL A 64 -2.07 -1.76 0.03
N ILE A 65 -1.57 -1.73 1.25
CA ILE A 65 -0.70 -2.77 1.78
C ILE A 65 -1.32 -3.58 2.90
N GLY A 66 -2.46 -3.16 3.41
CA GLY A 66 -3.12 -3.89 4.50
C GLY A 66 -4.36 -3.19 4.97
N ARG A 67 -4.93 -3.73 6.04
CA ARG A 67 -6.14 -3.19 6.65
C ARG A 67 -5.89 -2.99 8.13
N ASP A 68 -6.61 -2.04 8.71
CA ASP A 68 -6.65 -1.80 10.13
C ASP A 68 -8.11 -1.57 10.47
N GLY A 69 -8.82 -2.62 10.82
CA GLY A 69 -10.26 -2.56 10.98
C GLY A 69 -10.94 -2.24 9.66
N THR A 70 -11.70 -1.15 9.62
CA THR A 70 -12.38 -0.71 8.41
C THR A 70 -11.54 0.28 7.59
N ARG A 71 -10.36 0.64 8.08
CA ARG A 71 -9.48 1.54 7.38
C ARG A 71 -8.47 0.76 6.55
N LEU A 72 -7.93 1.42 5.54
CA LEU A 72 -6.89 0.86 4.69
C LEU A 72 -5.55 1.48 5.05
N ARG A 73 -4.50 0.69 4.98
CA ARG A 73 -3.13 1.18 5.14
C ARG A 73 -2.49 1.23 3.77
N GLY A 74 -1.81 2.31 3.47
CA GLY A 74 -1.25 2.48 2.14
C GLY A 74 0.01 3.31 2.09
N LEU A 75 0.68 3.21 0.95
CA LEU A 75 1.90 3.96 0.65
C LEU A 75 1.65 4.80 -0.59
N MET A 76 1.92 6.09 -0.52
CA MET A 76 1.69 6.97 -1.66
C MET A 76 2.75 6.76 -2.74
N LEU A 77 2.34 6.97 -3.98
CA LEU A 77 3.23 6.93 -5.12
C LEU A 77 3.39 8.34 -5.69
N THR A 78 4.48 8.53 -6.40
CA THR A 78 4.72 9.74 -7.18
C THR A 78 5.39 9.38 -8.50
N SER A 79 5.15 10.17 -9.54
CA SER A 79 5.89 10.04 -10.79
C SER A 79 7.13 10.91 -10.83
N LYS A 80 7.39 11.69 -9.77
CA LYS A 80 8.58 12.52 -9.68
C LYS A 80 9.77 11.67 -9.28
N ASP A 81 10.89 11.83 -9.99
CA ASP A 81 12.11 11.09 -9.69
C ASP A 81 12.85 11.76 -8.52
N HIS A 82 13.05 11.02 -7.44
CA HIS A 82 13.79 11.48 -6.27
C HIS A 82 15.19 10.88 -6.20
N SER A 83 15.62 10.12 -7.21
CA SER A 83 16.92 9.46 -7.17
C SER A 83 18.08 10.44 -7.18
N ARG A 84 17.94 11.61 -7.81
CA ARG A 84 18.97 12.63 -7.84
C ARG A 84 19.25 13.21 -6.47
N ASP A 85 18.23 13.28 -5.63
CA ASP A 85 18.32 13.89 -4.32
C ASP A 85 18.21 12.85 -3.22
N ALA A 86 18.56 11.60 -3.50
CA ALA A 86 18.37 10.50 -2.57
C ALA A 86 19.00 10.76 -1.20
N ALA A 87 20.22 11.32 -1.18
CA ALA A 87 20.90 11.62 0.09
C ALA A 87 20.19 12.73 0.87
N LEU A 88 19.69 13.75 0.16
CA LEU A 88 18.94 14.84 0.80
C LEU A 88 17.59 14.33 1.32
N GLU A 89 16.90 13.53 0.52
CA GLU A 89 15.63 12.94 0.93
C GLU A 89 15.81 12.04 2.15
N ALA A 90 16.87 11.23 2.18
CA ALA A 90 17.17 10.37 3.31
C ALA A 90 17.45 11.18 4.58
N ARG A 91 18.17 12.29 4.45
CA ARG A 91 18.43 13.18 5.59
C ARG A 91 17.16 13.82 6.14
N ARG A 92 16.14 13.95 5.30
CA ARG A 92 14.83 14.46 5.71
C ARG A 92 13.89 13.33 6.14
N GLY A 93 14.40 12.10 6.20
CA GLY A 93 13.61 10.94 6.60
C GLY A 93 12.71 10.38 5.53
N ARG A 94 12.84 10.83 4.28
CA ARG A 94 12.00 10.34 3.20
C ARG A 94 12.73 9.25 2.40
N VAL A 95 12.09 8.11 2.28
CA VAL A 95 12.65 6.94 1.61
C VAL A 95 11.75 6.57 0.45
N TRP A 96 12.30 6.52 -0.75
CA TRP A 96 11.58 6.22 -1.98
C TRP A 96 12.12 4.97 -2.63
N MET A 97 11.23 4.21 -3.27
CA MET A 97 11.60 2.99 -3.98
C MET A 97 10.97 2.99 -5.37
N ASP A 98 11.76 2.73 -6.41
CA ASP A 98 11.24 2.61 -7.77
C ASP A 98 10.39 1.35 -7.90
N ILE A 99 9.25 1.47 -8.50
CA ILE A 99 8.36 0.32 -8.76
C ILE A 99 8.00 0.17 -10.25
N GLY A 100 8.61 1.00 -11.10
CA GLY A 100 8.33 0.93 -12.53
C GLY A 100 7.02 1.61 -12.91
N SER A 101 6.47 1.25 -14.04
CA SER A 101 5.24 1.83 -14.56
C SER A 101 4.16 0.77 -14.67
N GLY A 102 2.91 1.20 -14.75
CA GLY A 102 1.80 0.28 -14.88
C GLY A 102 0.47 0.99 -15.12
N ALA A 103 -0.60 0.23 -15.08
CA ALA A 103 -1.94 0.71 -15.42
C ALA A 103 -2.51 1.71 -14.42
N TRP A 104 -1.89 1.91 -13.27
CA TRP A 104 -2.34 2.92 -12.32
C TRP A 104 -2.12 4.35 -12.83
N ASP A 105 -1.25 4.54 -13.80
CA ASP A 105 -1.03 5.83 -14.43
C ASP A 105 -1.37 5.72 -15.91
N SER A 106 -2.34 6.49 -16.36
CA SER A 106 -2.77 6.45 -17.76
C SER A 106 -1.65 6.81 -18.74
N GLN A 107 -0.67 7.58 -18.29
CA GLN A 107 0.49 7.94 -19.10
C GLN A 107 1.64 6.96 -18.95
N ARG A 108 1.47 5.93 -18.13
CA ARG A 108 2.49 4.92 -17.87
C ARG A 108 3.83 5.49 -17.44
N ARG A 109 3.81 6.56 -16.67
CA ARG A 109 5.03 7.16 -16.14
C ARG A 109 5.63 6.26 -15.06
N PRO A 110 6.96 6.12 -15.01
CA PRO A 110 7.59 5.40 -13.91
C PRO A 110 7.23 6.04 -12.58
N SER A 111 6.98 5.22 -11.59
CA SER A 111 6.55 5.67 -10.28
C SER A 111 7.50 5.21 -9.19
N GLU A 112 7.53 5.98 -8.10
CA GLU A 112 8.23 5.63 -6.88
C GLU A 112 7.21 5.54 -5.76
N VAL A 113 7.42 4.61 -4.83
CA VAL A 113 6.59 4.46 -3.65
C VAL A 113 7.36 4.99 -2.43
N ARG A 114 6.66 5.71 -1.55
CA ARG A 114 7.26 6.26 -0.35
C ARG A 114 7.12 5.26 0.80
N LEU A 115 8.24 4.90 1.41
CA LEU A 115 8.28 3.85 2.43
C LEU A 115 8.26 4.34 3.87
N ASP A 116 8.57 5.62 4.10
CA ASP A 116 8.67 6.14 5.46
C ASP A 116 7.37 6.70 6.02
N ARG A 117 6.30 6.68 5.24
CA ARG A 117 5.02 7.26 5.66
C ARG A 117 3.88 6.31 5.30
N VAL A 118 3.40 5.57 6.27
CA VAL A 118 2.24 4.71 6.07
C VAL A 118 0.98 5.53 6.31
N LEU A 119 0.12 5.57 5.29
CA LEU A 119 -1.12 6.31 5.36
C LEU A 119 -2.22 5.43 5.92
N SER A 120 -3.16 6.05 6.64
CA SER A 120 -4.39 5.40 7.05
C SER A 120 -5.52 6.08 6.28
N LEU A 121 -6.24 5.31 5.49
CA LEU A 121 -7.28 5.82 4.60
C LEU A 121 -8.62 5.24 4.96
N ASP A 122 -9.65 6.08 4.94
CA ASP A 122 -11.00 5.59 4.96
C ASP A 122 -11.29 5.00 3.58
N ALA A 123 -11.95 3.86 3.52
CA ALA A 123 -12.29 3.25 2.23
C ALA A 123 -13.11 4.20 1.34
N SER A 124 -13.91 5.08 1.96
CA SER A 124 -14.70 6.08 1.23
C SER A 124 -13.85 7.17 0.59
N ALA A 125 -12.58 7.31 0.99
CA ALA A 125 -11.69 8.29 0.41
C ALA A 125 -11.09 7.83 -0.93
N VAL A 126 -11.28 6.57 -1.28
CA VAL A 126 -10.78 6.03 -2.54
C VAL A 126 -11.65 6.56 -3.67
N ARG A 127 -11.01 7.21 -4.65
CA ARG A 127 -11.72 7.80 -5.77
C ARG A 127 -11.93 6.84 -6.91
N ARG A 128 -10.96 5.99 -7.17
CA ARG A 128 -11.03 4.98 -8.21
C ARG A 128 -9.92 3.97 -8.04
N GLU A 129 -10.15 2.77 -8.56
CA GLU A 129 -9.12 1.77 -8.61
C GLU A 129 -8.14 2.12 -9.70
N GLY A 130 -6.89 1.83 -9.50
CA GLY A 130 -5.85 2.01 -10.49
C GLY A 130 -5.45 0.70 -11.13
N ALA A 131 -4.86 -0.21 -10.37
CA ALA A 131 -4.35 -1.46 -10.91
C ALA A 131 -4.00 -2.43 -9.80
N ILE A 132 -4.03 -3.71 -10.12
CA ILE A 132 -3.45 -4.75 -9.26
C ILE A 132 -1.95 -4.80 -9.55
N VAL A 133 -1.13 -4.82 -8.51
CA VAL A 133 0.31 -5.09 -8.67
C VAL A 133 0.54 -6.58 -8.53
N ASP A 134 1.56 -7.10 -9.22
CA ASP A 134 1.85 -8.51 -9.10
C ASP A 134 2.48 -8.81 -7.73
N ARG A 135 2.40 -10.08 -7.34
CA ARG A 135 2.87 -10.51 -6.03
C ARG A 135 4.36 -10.25 -5.85
N ALA A 136 5.16 -10.43 -6.89
CA ALA A 136 6.59 -10.23 -6.79
C ALA A 136 6.93 -8.78 -6.47
N LEU A 137 6.27 -7.83 -7.13
CA LEU A 137 6.46 -6.41 -6.84
C LEU A 137 6.02 -6.09 -5.41
N PHE A 138 4.84 -6.58 -5.03
CA PHE A 138 4.33 -6.36 -3.67
C PHE A 138 5.31 -6.87 -2.62
N ASP A 139 5.86 -8.06 -2.83
CA ASP A 139 6.81 -8.66 -1.88
C ASP A 139 8.09 -7.85 -1.77
N ARG A 140 8.56 -7.26 -2.87
CA ARG A 140 9.75 -6.39 -2.85
C ARG A 140 9.47 -5.11 -2.05
N VAL A 141 8.29 -4.52 -2.25
CA VAL A 141 7.90 -3.33 -1.47
C VAL A 141 7.79 -3.69 0.00
N ALA A 142 7.16 -4.81 0.32
CA ALA A 142 7.01 -5.26 1.71
C ALA A 142 8.36 -5.48 2.38
N ALA A 143 9.32 -6.08 1.67
CA ALA A 143 10.66 -6.30 2.21
C ALA A 143 11.38 -4.99 2.50
N GLU A 144 11.31 -4.03 1.58
CA GLU A 144 11.95 -2.73 1.78
C GLU A 144 11.26 -1.93 2.89
N LEU A 145 9.94 -2.02 2.98
CA LEU A 145 9.19 -1.36 4.04
C LEU A 145 9.63 -1.87 5.41
N ARG A 146 9.80 -3.18 5.55
CA ARG A 146 10.27 -3.76 6.81
C ARG A 146 11.66 -3.29 7.20
N ARG A 147 12.53 -3.03 6.21
CA ARG A 147 13.87 -2.51 6.48
C ARG A 147 13.85 -1.08 6.98
N THR A 148 12.86 -0.29 6.54
CA THR A 148 12.79 1.12 6.92
C THR A 148 12.03 1.33 8.22
N GLN A 149 11.26 0.37 8.67
CA GLN A 149 10.55 0.45 9.94
C GLN A 149 11.45 -0.07 11.05
N PRO A 150 11.56 0.63 12.17
CA PRO A 150 12.38 0.18 13.30
C PRO A 150 11.80 -1.07 13.96
#